data_4e7b4b9d52be114c1bcaecb7e6cb6aea
#
_entry.id   4e7b4b9d52be114c1bcaecb7e6cb6aea
#
_cell.length_a   1.000
_cell.length_b   1.000
_cell.length_c   1.000
_cell.angle_alpha   90.00
_cell.angle_beta   90.00
_cell.angle_gamma   90.00
#
_symmetry.space_group_name_H-M   'P 1'
#
loop_
_entity.id
_entity.type
_entity.pdbx_description
1 polymer ?
#
loop_
_entity_poly.entity_id
_entity_poly.type
_entity_poly.pdbx_seq_one_letter_code
_entity_poly.pdbx_strand_id
1 'polypeptide(L)'
;MAATAKMTQAAVPRLVMQNISKTFGPIRALQDVSLRVMPGEVHALMGENGAGKSTLMRILAGAIPADEGGLIQIDSHTAAISGPRDARDLGIAVIYQELSQSPNLTVAENMFLGRERRRGPFLTDRPRQRRECAPVLARLGADFGPDTRVADLSLGQRQLVEIARALLQDARLIVMDEPTTALSERESEHLFTLIDALRAEGIAIIYISHRMEEVYRLADSVSVLRDGRYVGGLTRANLDAETLVSMMVGREISGFYQKQHRPAPHEAPVLEVRDLSDGAGIGPVSFGLFAGE
;
A
#
# COMPACT_ATOMS: atom_id res chain seq x y z
N MET A 1 -24.22 -33.79 -32.65
CA MET A 1 -23.62 -33.59 -31.31
C MET A 1 -23.16 -32.14 -31.21
N ALA A 2 -23.96 -31.28 -30.57
CA ALA A 2 -23.66 -29.86 -30.43
C ALA A 2 -22.75 -29.67 -29.21
N ALA A 3 -21.54 -29.20 -29.44
CA ALA A 3 -20.64 -28.80 -28.38
C ALA A 3 -21.15 -27.47 -27.79
N THR A 4 -21.71 -27.53 -26.59
CA THR A 4 -22.10 -26.36 -25.81
C THR A 4 -20.83 -25.63 -25.38
N ALA A 5 -20.49 -24.56 -26.07
CA ALA A 5 -19.43 -23.65 -25.65
C ALA A 5 -19.84 -23.08 -24.28
N LYS A 6 -19.11 -23.47 -23.21
CA LYS A 6 -19.19 -22.82 -21.92
C LYS A 6 -18.76 -21.35 -22.13
N MET A 7 -19.72 -20.44 -22.19
CA MET A 7 -19.46 -19.02 -22.07
C MET A 7 -18.78 -18.82 -20.69
N THR A 8 -17.50 -18.55 -20.70
CA THR A 8 -16.75 -18.10 -19.50
C THR A 8 -17.40 -16.80 -19.07
N GLN A 9 -18.19 -16.81 -18.01
CA GLN A 9 -18.70 -15.56 -17.42
C GLN A 9 -17.48 -14.71 -17.09
N ALA A 10 -17.41 -13.53 -17.69
CA ALA A 10 -16.36 -12.58 -17.38
C ALA A 10 -16.39 -12.30 -15.87
N ALA A 11 -15.28 -12.53 -15.19
CA ALA A 11 -15.22 -12.35 -13.74
C ALA A 11 -15.60 -10.91 -13.38
N VAL A 12 -16.49 -10.78 -12.39
CA VAL A 12 -16.98 -9.49 -11.91
C VAL A 12 -15.87 -8.80 -11.12
N PRO A 13 -15.50 -7.55 -11.45
CA PRO A 13 -14.52 -6.80 -10.68
C PRO A 13 -14.97 -6.57 -9.24
N ARG A 14 -14.04 -6.66 -8.31
CA ARG A 14 -14.23 -6.26 -6.91
C ARG A 14 -14.44 -4.76 -6.80
N LEU A 15 -13.61 -3.98 -7.50
CA LEU A 15 -13.66 -2.51 -7.52
C LEU A 15 -13.59 -2.02 -8.96
N VAL A 16 -14.46 -1.05 -9.28
CA VAL A 16 -14.32 -0.19 -10.45
C VAL A 16 -14.45 1.25 -9.98
N MET A 17 -13.46 2.05 -10.27
CA MET A 17 -13.48 3.51 -10.16
C MET A 17 -13.41 4.07 -11.58
N GLN A 18 -14.30 4.97 -11.95
CA GLN A 18 -14.33 5.57 -13.31
C GLN A 18 -14.40 7.08 -13.20
N ASN A 19 -13.58 7.76 -13.98
CA ASN A 19 -13.55 9.21 -14.15
C ASN A 19 -13.47 9.95 -12.79
N ILE A 20 -12.68 9.42 -11.87
CA ILE A 20 -12.52 10.03 -10.54
C ILE A 20 -11.65 11.28 -10.65
N SER A 21 -12.23 12.41 -10.30
CA SER A 21 -11.56 13.71 -10.25
C SER A 21 -11.59 14.27 -8.84
N LYS A 22 -10.57 15.08 -8.48
CA LYS A 22 -10.51 15.78 -7.22
C LYS A 22 -9.73 17.07 -7.33
N THR A 23 -10.37 18.16 -6.92
CA THR A 23 -9.79 19.50 -6.91
C THR A 23 -9.72 20.04 -5.47
N PHE A 24 -8.61 20.63 -5.09
CA PHE A 24 -8.40 21.34 -3.82
C PHE A 24 -8.01 22.80 -4.12
N GLY A 25 -8.96 23.71 -4.04
CA GLY A 25 -8.74 25.10 -4.45
C GLY A 25 -8.23 25.18 -5.91
N PRO A 26 -7.02 25.70 -6.16
CA PRO A 26 -6.48 25.78 -7.52
C PRO A 26 -5.83 24.47 -8.01
N ILE A 27 -5.64 23.48 -7.13
CA ILE A 27 -4.86 22.27 -7.42
C ILE A 27 -5.80 21.13 -7.82
N ARG A 28 -5.63 20.63 -9.03
CA ARG A 28 -6.29 19.40 -9.49
C ARG A 28 -5.44 18.18 -9.11
N ALA A 29 -5.80 17.57 -7.99
CA ALA A 29 -5.07 16.40 -7.46
C ALA A 29 -5.38 15.10 -8.22
N LEU A 30 -6.58 14.98 -8.83
CA LEU A 30 -6.95 13.88 -9.70
C LEU A 30 -7.75 14.42 -10.89
N GLN A 31 -7.55 13.82 -12.07
CA GLN A 31 -8.20 14.19 -13.32
C GLN A 31 -8.60 12.92 -14.08
N ASP A 32 -9.90 12.60 -14.05
CA ASP A 32 -10.53 11.48 -14.79
C ASP A 32 -9.82 10.13 -14.58
N VAL A 33 -9.39 9.85 -13.36
CA VAL A 33 -8.66 8.62 -13.02
C VAL A 33 -9.63 7.45 -12.97
N SER A 34 -9.27 6.36 -13.67
CA SER A 34 -10.00 5.10 -13.64
C SER A 34 -9.09 3.98 -13.13
N LEU A 35 -9.66 3.10 -12.29
CA LEU A 35 -8.99 1.97 -11.68
C LEU A 35 -9.95 0.78 -11.64
N ARG A 36 -9.43 -0.42 -11.92
CA ARG A 36 -10.20 -1.66 -11.85
C ARG A 36 -9.37 -2.72 -11.13
N VAL A 37 -10.00 -3.43 -10.18
CA VAL A 37 -9.34 -4.49 -9.40
C VAL A 37 -10.24 -5.71 -9.36
N MET A 38 -9.69 -6.90 -9.59
CA MET A 38 -10.41 -8.16 -9.58
C MET A 38 -10.40 -8.81 -8.18
N PRO A 39 -11.35 -9.70 -7.86
CA PRO A 39 -11.26 -10.51 -6.65
C PRO A 39 -9.98 -11.38 -6.66
N GLY A 40 -9.28 -11.44 -5.53
CA GLY A 40 -8.04 -12.21 -5.42
C GLY A 40 -6.87 -11.66 -6.25
N GLU A 41 -6.93 -10.40 -6.65
CA GLU A 41 -5.87 -9.69 -7.37
C GLU A 41 -5.05 -8.84 -6.40
N VAL A 42 -3.73 -8.85 -6.56
CA VAL A 42 -2.85 -7.81 -6.03
C VAL A 42 -2.60 -6.80 -7.13
N HIS A 43 -3.26 -5.65 -7.02
CA HIS A 43 -3.15 -4.54 -7.96
C HIS A 43 -2.19 -3.49 -7.41
N ALA A 44 -1.03 -3.32 -8.02
CA ALA A 44 -0.11 -2.28 -7.60
C ALA A 44 -0.53 -0.92 -8.15
N LEU A 45 -0.54 0.10 -7.29
CA LEU A 45 -0.76 1.49 -7.68
C LEU A 45 0.54 2.27 -7.51
N MET A 46 1.16 2.65 -8.63
CA MET A 46 2.45 3.29 -8.68
C MET A 46 2.39 4.73 -9.17
N GLY A 47 3.47 5.47 -8.96
CA GLY A 47 3.63 6.86 -9.37
C GLY A 47 4.52 7.62 -8.37
N GLU A 48 5.04 8.75 -8.77
CA GLU A 48 5.85 9.62 -7.91
C GLU A 48 5.06 10.21 -6.73
N ASN A 49 5.77 10.82 -5.78
CA ASN A 49 5.13 11.57 -4.71
C ASN A 49 4.35 12.74 -5.31
N GLY A 50 3.10 12.91 -4.85
CA GLY A 50 2.20 13.91 -5.44
C GLY A 50 1.41 13.43 -6.67
N ALA A 51 1.62 12.22 -7.19
CA ALA A 51 0.90 11.69 -8.35
C ALA A 51 -0.61 11.48 -8.14
N GLY A 52 -1.13 11.63 -6.92
CA GLY A 52 -2.55 11.49 -6.61
C GLY A 52 -2.94 10.16 -5.95
N LYS A 53 -2.01 9.22 -5.75
CA LYS A 53 -2.29 7.88 -5.18
C LYS A 53 -3.05 7.94 -3.86
N SER A 54 -2.52 8.66 -2.88
CA SER A 54 -3.14 8.78 -1.55
C SER A 54 -4.47 9.55 -1.62
N THR A 55 -4.63 10.49 -2.56
CA THR A 55 -5.92 11.18 -2.78
C THR A 55 -6.97 10.20 -3.29
N LEU A 56 -6.64 9.35 -4.26
CA LEU A 56 -7.53 8.33 -4.80
C LEU A 56 -7.95 7.34 -3.70
N MET A 57 -7.01 6.91 -2.84
CA MET A 57 -7.30 6.01 -1.73
C MET A 57 -8.13 6.68 -0.63
N ARG A 58 -7.94 7.96 -0.36
CA ARG A 58 -8.79 8.72 0.59
C ARG A 58 -10.22 8.84 0.10
N ILE A 59 -10.44 8.97 -1.22
CA ILE A 59 -11.79 8.92 -1.81
C ILE A 59 -12.39 7.54 -1.62
N LEU A 60 -11.67 6.47 -1.94
CA LEU A 60 -12.13 5.10 -1.76
C LEU A 60 -12.43 4.76 -0.29
N ALA A 61 -11.63 5.31 0.64
CA ALA A 61 -11.84 5.18 2.08
C ALA A 61 -13.01 6.02 2.64
N GLY A 62 -13.61 6.89 1.81
CA GLY A 62 -14.64 7.82 2.24
C GLY A 62 -14.13 8.95 3.14
N ALA A 63 -12.81 9.17 3.21
CA ALA A 63 -12.22 10.24 4.00
C ALA A 63 -12.42 11.62 3.37
N ILE A 64 -12.53 11.66 2.04
CA ILE A 64 -12.87 12.85 1.25
C ILE A 64 -13.81 12.46 0.11
N PRO A 65 -14.75 13.32 -0.31
CA PRO A 65 -15.58 13.06 -1.48
C PRO A 65 -14.78 13.28 -2.78
N ALA A 66 -15.12 12.51 -3.82
CA ALA A 66 -14.74 12.85 -5.18
C ALA A 66 -15.48 14.12 -5.66
N ASP A 67 -14.97 14.75 -6.72
CA ASP A 67 -15.71 15.76 -7.45
C ASP A 67 -16.85 15.07 -8.25
N GLU A 68 -17.81 15.84 -8.75
CA GLU A 68 -18.94 15.31 -9.53
C GLU A 68 -18.50 14.61 -10.82
N GLY A 69 -19.26 13.62 -11.27
CA GLY A 69 -19.04 12.90 -12.54
C GLY A 69 -18.28 11.58 -12.40
N GLY A 70 -17.68 11.29 -11.23
CA GLY A 70 -17.02 10.01 -10.94
C GLY A 70 -18.03 8.91 -10.56
N LEU A 71 -17.64 7.65 -10.84
CA LEU A 71 -18.42 6.46 -10.46
C LEU A 71 -17.53 5.49 -9.69
N ILE A 72 -18.03 5.00 -8.56
CA ILE A 72 -17.43 3.89 -7.81
C ILE A 72 -18.39 2.71 -7.79
N GLN A 73 -17.91 1.52 -8.13
CA GLN A 73 -18.68 0.29 -8.03
C GLN A 73 -17.90 -0.75 -7.23
N ILE A 74 -18.63 -1.45 -6.36
CA ILE A 74 -18.14 -2.63 -5.62
C ILE A 74 -19.01 -3.82 -6.02
N ASP A 75 -18.38 -4.91 -6.48
CA ASP A 75 -19.09 -6.11 -6.96
C ASP A 75 -20.20 -5.76 -7.99
N SER A 76 -19.90 -4.86 -8.93
CA SER A 76 -20.84 -4.33 -9.95
C SER A 76 -22.00 -3.47 -9.42
N HIS A 77 -22.06 -3.17 -8.14
CA HIS A 77 -23.07 -2.28 -7.58
C HIS A 77 -22.50 -0.88 -7.40
N THR A 78 -23.22 0.14 -7.83
CA THR A 78 -22.83 1.53 -7.59
C THR A 78 -22.78 1.80 -6.08
N ALA A 79 -21.62 2.27 -5.61
CA ALA A 79 -21.34 2.54 -4.22
C ALA A 79 -21.37 4.05 -3.96
N ALA A 80 -22.29 4.49 -3.11
CA ALA A 80 -22.27 5.84 -2.56
C ALA A 80 -21.44 5.84 -1.28
N ILE A 81 -20.23 6.39 -1.35
CA ILE A 81 -19.31 6.47 -0.20
C ILE A 81 -19.33 7.91 0.29
N SER A 82 -20.10 8.17 1.35
CA SER A 82 -20.23 9.48 1.99
C SER A 82 -19.30 9.65 3.20
N GLY A 83 -18.75 8.53 3.69
CA GLY A 83 -17.87 8.52 4.84
C GLY A 83 -17.14 7.20 5.05
N PRO A 84 -16.18 7.15 6.00
CA PRO A 84 -15.40 5.92 6.26
C PRO A 84 -16.24 4.74 6.75
N ARG A 85 -17.45 4.99 7.28
CA ARG A 85 -18.38 3.91 7.66
C ARG A 85 -18.94 3.20 6.44
N ASP A 86 -19.33 3.96 5.41
CA ASP A 86 -19.88 3.40 4.17
C ASP A 86 -18.82 2.54 3.45
N ALA A 87 -17.58 3.05 3.33
CA ALA A 87 -16.48 2.30 2.74
C ALA A 87 -16.26 0.96 3.46
N ARG A 88 -16.22 0.98 4.78
CA ARG A 88 -16.07 -0.22 5.59
C ARG A 88 -17.24 -1.19 5.43
N ASP A 89 -18.49 -0.70 5.46
CA ASP A 89 -19.69 -1.53 5.35
C ASP A 89 -19.80 -2.17 3.95
N LEU A 90 -19.09 -1.61 2.96
CA LEU A 90 -18.83 -2.19 1.63
C LEU A 90 -17.67 -3.19 1.62
N GLY A 91 -17.03 -3.45 2.75
CA GLY A 91 -15.89 -4.37 2.87
C GLY A 91 -14.57 -3.78 2.38
N ILE A 92 -14.40 -2.46 2.41
CA ILE A 92 -13.15 -1.77 2.08
C ILE A 92 -12.41 -1.44 3.38
N ALA A 93 -11.15 -1.88 3.47
CA ALA A 93 -10.24 -1.51 4.55
C ALA A 93 -9.01 -0.80 3.98
N VAL A 94 -8.53 0.23 4.67
CA VAL A 94 -7.31 0.96 4.28
C VAL A 94 -6.32 0.91 5.43
N ILE A 95 -5.14 0.40 5.13
CA ILE A 95 -3.99 0.37 6.02
C ILE A 95 -3.05 1.47 5.55
N TYR A 96 -2.96 2.53 6.32
CA TYR A 96 -2.13 3.69 6.03
C TYR A 96 -0.67 3.45 6.42
N GLN A 97 0.24 4.18 5.79
CA GLN A 97 1.66 4.19 6.10
C GLN A 97 1.93 4.49 7.58
N GLU A 98 1.22 5.48 8.14
CA GLU A 98 1.24 5.74 9.58
C GLU A 98 0.12 4.94 10.27
N LEU A 99 0.51 4.03 11.17
CA LEU A 99 -0.43 3.17 11.88
C LEU A 99 -1.25 3.99 12.89
N SER A 100 -2.57 3.98 12.72
CA SER A 100 -3.51 4.72 13.57
C SER A 100 -3.93 3.92 14.81
N GLN A 101 -2.95 3.45 15.59
CA GLN A 101 -3.17 2.64 16.78
C GLN A 101 -2.95 3.43 18.06
N SER A 102 -3.74 3.09 19.09
CA SER A 102 -3.56 3.64 20.43
C SER A 102 -2.58 2.76 21.23
N PRO A 103 -1.34 3.22 21.51
CA PRO A 103 -0.31 2.39 22.12
C PRO A 103 -0.67 1.92 23.53
N ASN A 104 -1.47 2.67 24.26
CA ASN A 104 -1.89 2.37 25.64
C ASN A 104 -3.02 1.32 25.72
N LEU A 105 -3.64 0.99 24.61
CA LEU A 105 -4.70 -0.01 24.53
C LEU A 105 -4.13 -1.38 24.17
N THR A 106 -4.88 -2.43 24.53
CA THR A 106 -4.57 -3.80 24.09
C THR A 106 -4.85 -4.00 22.60
N VAL A 107 -4.33 -5.08 22.04
CA VAL A 107 -4.63 -5.50 20.66
C VAL A 107 -6.13 -5.62 20.43
N ALA A 108 -6.86 -6.32 21.33
CA ALA A 108 -8.31 -6.46 21.21
C ALA A 108 -9.02 -5.10 21.25
N GLU A 109 -8.63 -4.21 22.15
CA GLU A 109 -9.22 -2.87 22.23
C GLU A 109 -8.95 -2.04 20.96
N ASN A 110 -7.75 -2.13 20.38
CA ASN A 110 -7.43 -1.47 19.10
C ASN A 110 -8.23 -2.07 17.93
N MET A 111 -8.35 -3.39 17.83
CA MET A 111 -9.10 -4.05 16.78
C MET A 111 -10.59 -3.69 16.79
N PHE A 112 -11.14 -3.39 17.97
CA PHE A 112 -12.55 -2.99 18.13
C PHE A 112 -12.74 -1.48 18.33
N LEU A 113 -11.71 -0.66 18.21
CA LEU A 113 -11.80 0.78 18.45
C LEU A 113 -12.87 1.43 17.56
N GLY A 114 -13.82 2.11 18.19
CA GLY A 114 -14.98 2.73 17.52
C GLY A 114 -16.11 1.73 17.16
N ARG A 115 -16.00 0.44 17.57
CA ARG A 115 -17.00 -0.61 17.35
C ARG A 115 -17.01 -1.62 18.49
N GLU A 116 -16.83 -1.14 19.68
CA GLU A 116 -16.74 -1.96 20.88
C GLU A 116 -17.95 -2.88 20.99
N ARG A 117 -17.71 -4.17 21.27
CA ARG A 117 -18.78 -5.09 21.63
C ARG A 117 -19.33 -4.68 22.98
N ARG A 118 -20.63 -4.53 23.08
CA ARG A 118 -21.28 -4.04 24.30
C ARG A 118 -22.11 -5.13 24.97
N ARG A 119 -22.02 -5.14 26.26
CA ARG A 119 -22.95 -5.89 27.16
C ARG A 119 -23.92 -4.90 27.79
N GLY A 120 -25.07 -4.72 27.15
CA GLY A 120 -26.00 -3.64 27.49
C GLY A 120 -25.54 -2.27 26.97
N PRO A 121 -26.21 -1.17 27.36
CA PRO A 121 -25.99 0.15 26.75
C PRO A 121 -24.65 0.82 27.13
N PHE A 122 -24.05 0.44 28.29
CA PHE A 122 -22.94 1.20 28.87
C PHE A 122 -21.64 0.42 29.07
N LEU A 123 -21.66 -0.92 28.98
CA LEU A 123 -20.48 -1.75 29.30
C LEU A 123 -19.88 -2.38 28.06
N THR A 124 -18.58 -2.26 27.90
CA THR A 124 -17.80 -2.97 26.87
C THR A 124 -17.69 -4.46 27.24
N ASP A 125 -18.02 -5.35 26.32
CA ASP A 125 -17.86 -6.80 26.45
C ASP A 125 -16.44 -7.22 26.05
N ARG A 126 -15.46 -6.93 26.90
CA ARG A 126 -14.05 -7.30 26.68
C ARG A 126 -13.84 -8.80 26.46
N PRO A 127 -14.48 -9.70 27.24
CA PRO A 127 -14.34 -11.15 26.99
C PRO A 127 -14.81 -11.58 25.62
N ARG A 128 -15.86 -10.97 25.07
CA ARG A 128 -16.34 -11.23 23.72
C ARG A 128 -15.35 -10.72 22.69
N GLN A 129 -14.81 -9.51 22.84
CA GLN A 129 -13.79 -8.95 21.95
C GLN A 129 -12.55 -9.87 21.89
N ARG A 130 -12.05 -10.36 23.02
CA ARG A 130 -10.92 -11.32 23.06
C ARG A 130 -11.22 -12.60 22.29
N ARG A 131 -12.40 -13.19 22.49
CA ARG A 131 -12.82 -14.41 21.79
C ARG A 131 -12.95 -14.22 20.29
N GLU A 132 -13.38 -13.06 19.83
CA GLU A 132 -13.50 -12.73 18.40
C GLU A 132 -12.11 -12.39 17.77
N CYS A 133 -11.19 -11.79 18.53
CA CYS A 133 -9.83 -11.48 18.07
C CYS A 133 -8.94 -12.71 17.94
N ALA A 134 -8.94 -13.61 18.91
CA ALA A 134 -7.99 -14.70 19.01
C ALA A 134 -7.88 -15.56 17.72
N PRO A 135 -8.98 -16.01 17.09
CA PRO A 135 -8.90 -16.80 15.87
C PRO A 135 -8.32 -16.00 14.68
N VAL A 136 -8.58 -14.69 14.60
CA VAL A 136 -8.04 -13.86 13.54
C VAL A 136 -6.53 -13.69 13.70
N LEU A 137 -6.04 -13.43 14.90
CA LEU A 137 -4.61 -13.36 15.20
C LEU A 137 -3.90 -14.69 14.91
N ALA A 138 -4.50 -15.82 15.33
CA ALA A 138 -3.96 -17.14 15.05
C ALA A 138 -3.88 -17.43 13.54
N ARG A 139 -4.90 -17.04 12.76
CA ARG A 139 -4.90 -17.15 11.28
C ARG A 139 -3.76 -16.37 10.65
N LEU A 140 -3.39 -15.23 11.21
CA LEU A 140 -2.29 -14.39 10.72
C LEU A 140 -0.91 -14.84 11.25
N GLY A 141 -0.85 -15.91 12.05
CA GLY A 141 0.40 -16.39 12.64
C GLY A 141 1.01 -15.43 13.66
N ALA A 142 0.18 -14.60 14.30
CA ALA A 142 0.66 -13.68 15.33
C ALA A 142 1.22 -14.44 16.54
N ASP A 143 2.39 -14.04 17.00
CA ASP A 143 3.08 -14.55 18.19
C ASP A 143 2.69 -13.81 19.48
N PHE A 144 1.67 -12.97 19.41
CA PHE A 144 1.11 -12.18 20.50
C PHE A 144 -0.41 -12.39 20.61
N GLY A 145 -0.96 -12.07 21.79
CA GLY A 145 -2.36 -12.31 22.08
C GLY A 145 -3.23 -11.04 22.14
N PRO A 146 -4.57 -11.21 22.30
CA PRO A 146 -5.53 -10.11 22.39
C PRO A 146 -5.26 -9.12 23.53
N ASP A 147 -4.61 -9.58 24.62
CA ASP A 147 -4.34 -8.77 25.81
C ASP A 147 -3.00 -8.06 25.80
N THR A 148 -2.15 -8.33 24.78
CA THR A 148 -0.88 -7.64 24.60
C THR A 148 -1.12 -6.15 24.35
N ARG A 149 -0.37 -5.27 25.00
CA ARG A 149 -0.43 -3.84 24.72
C ARG A 149 0.23 -3.53 23.40
N VAL A 150 -0.37 -2.64 22.62
CA VAL A 150 0.20 -2.23 21.33
C VAL A 150 1.55 -1.53 21.50
N ALA A 151 1.80 -0.85 22.62
CA ALA A 151 3.09 -0.26 22.95
C ALA A 151 4.24 -1.28 22.96
N ASP A 152 3.96 -2.53 23.36
CA ASP A 152 4.96 -3.60 23.52
C ASP A 152 5.24 -4.36 22.22
N LEU A 153 4.52 -4.04 21.14
CA LEU A 153 4.64 -4.70 19.84
C LEU A 153 5.70 -4.04 18.96
N SER A 154 6.43 -4.86 18.19
CA SER A 154 7.26 -4.38 17.07
C SER A 154 6.39 -3.74 15.99
N LEU A 155 7.02 -3.00 15.10
CA LEU A 155 6.28 -2.35 14.00
C LEU A 155 5.62 -3.38 13.07
N GLY A 156 6.30 -4.49 12.75
CA GLY A 156 5.73 -5.59 11.98
C GLY A 156 4.53 -6.23 12.69
N GLN A 157 4.60 -6.42 14.00
CA GLN A 157 3.49 -6.93 14.79
C GLN A 157 2.31 -5.93 14.80
N ARG A 158 2.57 -4.62 14.87
CA ARG A 158 1.52 -3.60 14.75
C ARG A 158 0.87 -3.61 13.38
N GLN A 159 1.63 -3.86 12.31
CA GLN A 159 1.09 -4.04 10.96
C GLN A 159 0.12 -5.23 10.91
N LEU A 160 0.46 -6.36 11.54
CA LEU A 160 -0.44 -7.51 11.68
C LEU A 160 -1.73 -7.15 12.41
N VAL A 161 -1.69 -6.27 13.41
CA VAL A 161 -2.91 -5.79 14.11
C VAL A 161 -3.84 -5.03 13.17
N GLU A 162 -3.31 -4.18 12.26
CA GLU A 162 -4.15 -3.49 11.27
C GLU A 162 -4.78 -4.47 10.27
N ILE A 163 -4.02 -5.45 9.82
CA ILE A 163 -4.54 -6.50 8.94
C ILE A 163 -5.60 -7.34 9.67
N ALA A 164 -5.33 -7.72 10.92
CA ALA A 164 -6.30 -8.43 11.76
C ALA A 164 -7.60 -7.63 11.94
N ARG A 165 -7.48 -6.31 12.14
CA ARG A 165 -8.61 -5.40 12.23
C ARG A 165 -9.42 -5.37 10.93
N ALA A 166 -8.76 -5.33 9.78
CA ALA A 166 -9.42 -5.38 8.47
C ALA A 166 -10.19 -6.70 8.28
N LEU A 167 -9.57 -7.83 8.60
CA LEU A 167 -10.21 -9.15 8.48
C LEU A 167 -11.38 -9.34 9.47
N LEU A 168 -11.26 -8.82 10.69
CA LEU A 168 -12.35 -8.83 11.66
C LEU A 168 -13.58 -8.04 11.18
N GLN A 169 -13.39 -7.18 10.18
CA GLN A 169 -14.41 -6.35 9.54
C GLN A 169 -14.94 -6.95 8.24
N ASP A 170 -14.63 -8.22 7.95
CA ASP A 170 -15.00 -8.90 6.72
C ASP A 170 -14.52 -8.14 5.46
N ALA A 171 -13.33 -7.55 5.51
CA ALA A 171 -12.77 -6.83 4.39
C ALA A 171 -12.59 -7.75 3.18
N ARG A 172 -13.09 -7.30 2.03
CA ARG A 172 -12.99 -7.96 0.74
C ARG A 172 -12.04 -7.23 -0.21
N LEU A 173 -11.74 -5.99 0.12
CA LEU A 173 -10.73 -5.14 -0.53
C LEU A 173 -9.88 -4.48 0.54
N ILE A 174 -8.57 -4.71 0.49
CA ILE A 174 -7.61 -4.11 1.41
C ILE A 174 -6.67 -3.21 0.63
N VAL A 175 -6.58 -1.96 1.01
CA VAL A 175 -5.56 -1.02 0.51
C VAL A 175 -4.40 -1.02 1.50
N MET A 176 -3.18 -1.17 1.00
CA MET A 176 -1.94 -1.10 1.78
C MET A 176 -1.07 0.02 1.21
N ASP A 177 -0.92 1.09 1.98
CA ASP A 177 -0.15 2.27 1.58
C ASP A 177 1.26 2.19 2.18
N GLU A 178 2.24 1.88 1.34
CA GLU A 178 3.66 1.68 1.68
C GLU A 178 3.91 0.81 2.92
N PRO A 179 3.35 -0.41 2.99
CA PRO A 179 3.29 -1.17 4.25
C PRO A 179 4.65 -1.68 4.74
N THR A 180 5.69 -1.64 3.92
CA THR A 180 7.03 -2.17 4.22
C THR A 180 8.05 -1.10 4.59
N THR A 181 7.71 0.19 4.50
CA THR A 181 8.66 1.31 4.63
C THR A 181 9.50 1.26 5.91
N ALA A 182 8.93 0.74 6.98
CA ALA A 182 9.59 0.68 8.29
C ALA A 182 9.72 -0.77 8.82
N LEU A 183 9.57 -1.78 7.94
CA LEU A 183 9.74 -3.19 8.28
C LEU A 183 11.16 -3.66 7.95
N SER A 184 11.66 -4.60 8.74
CA SER A 184 12.84 -5.40 8.38
C SER A 184 12.54 -6.30 7.19
N GLU A 185 13.57 -6.78 6.51
CA GLU A 185 13.43 -7.72 5.39
C GLU A 185 12.62 -8.98 5.78
N ARG A 186 12.89 -9.55 6.95
CA ARG A 186 12.17 -10.71 7.48
C ARG A 186 10.69 -10.42 7.73
N GLU A 187 10.36 -9.24 8.25
CA GLU A 187 8.96 -8.82 8.48
C GLU A 187 8.25 -8.56 7.14
N SER A 188 8.96 -8.01 6.15
CA SER A 188 8.43 -7.80 4.80
C SER A 188 8.10 -9.13 4.11
N GLU A 189 8.99 -10.14 4.19
CA GLU A 189 8.72 -11.48 3.65
C GLU A 189 7.54 -12.17 4.32
N HIS A 190 7.38 -11.99 5.64
CA HIS A 190 6.20 -12.47 6.34
C HIS A 190 4.92 -11.79 5.85
N LEU A 191 4.95 -10.47 5.65
CA LEU A 191 3.84 -9.71 5.08
C LEU A 191 3.50 -10.20 3.65
N PHE A 192 4.50 -10.47 2.81
CA PHE A 192 4.27 -10.97 1.45
C PHE A 192 3.61 -12.34 1.44
N THR A 193 4.06 -13.24 2.33
CA THR A 193 3.43 -14.55 2.50
C THR A 193 1.96 -14.41 2.92
N LEU A 194 1.66 -13.47 3.80
CA LEU A 194 0.32 -13.17 4.24
C LEU A 194 -0.55 -12.60 3.11
N ILE A 195 0.00 -11.68 2.32
CA ILE A 195 -0.67 -11.13 1.12
C ILE A 195 -1.05 -12.26 0.15
N ASP A 196 -0.13 -13.19 -0.12
CA ASP A 196 -0.38 -14.35 -0.98
C ASP A 196 -1.52 -15.23 -0.42
N ALA A 197 -1.58 -15.44 0.90
CA ALA A 197 -2.66 -16.19 1.55
C ALA A 197 -4.02 -15.48 1.43
N LEU A 198 -4.08 -14.17 1.70
CA LEU A 198 -5.30 -13.37 1.59
C LEU A 198 -5.83 -13.33 0.14
N ARG A 199 -4.92 -13.17 -0.82
CA ARG A 199 -5.21 -13.24 -2.25
C ARG A 199 -5.83 -14.59 -2.64
N ALA A 200 -5.27 -15.70 -2.16
CA ALA A 200 -5.80 -17.04 -2.42
C ALA A 200 -7.22 -17.25 -1.87
N GLU A 201 -7.61 -16.51 -0.83
CA GLU A 201 -8.96 -16.48 -0.27
C GLU A 201 -9.93 -15.54 -1.05
N GLY A 202 -9.47 -14.91 -2.13
CA GLY A 202 -10.28 -14.03 -2.97
C GLY A 202 -10.36 -12.57 -2.47
N ILE A 203 -9.57 -12.19 -1.48
CA ILE A 203 -9.46 -10.80 -1.03
C ILE A 203 -8.66 -10.02 -2.09
N ALA A 204 -9.23 -8.93 -2.58
CA ALA A 204 -8.55 -8.01 -3.48
C ALA A 204 -7.61 -7.08 -2.69
N ILE A 205 -6.42 -6.82 -3.23
CA ILE A 205 -5.43 -5.97 -2.55
C ILE A 205 -4.98 -4.87 -3.50
N ILE A 206 -5.09 -3.61 -3.07
CA ILE A 206 -4.42 -2.49 -3.72
C ILE A 206 -3.13 -2.23 -2.94
N TYR A 207 -1.99 -2.45 -3.60
CA TYR A 207 -0.68 -2.34 -2.99
C TYR A 207 0.03 -1.10 -3.51
N ILE A 208 0.25 -0.11 -2.65
CA ILE A 208 0.98 1.11 -3.00
C ILE A 208 2.40 0.96 -2.49
N SER A 209 3.36 1.03 -3.41
CA SER A 209 4.79 1.03 -3.09
C SER A 209 5.54 1.81 -4.16
N HIS A 210 6.68 2.38 -3.77
CA HIS A 210 7.66 2.93 -4.69
C HIS A 210 8.84 1.97 -4.94
N ARG A 211 8.85 0.81 -4.27
CA ARG A 211 9.87 -0.23 -4.37
C ARG A 211 9.51 -1.24 -5.45
N MET A 212 10.27 -1.20 -6.55
CA MET A 212 10.01 -2.04 -7.72
C MET A 212 10.06 -3.53 -7.41
N GLU A 213 10.99 -3.96 -6.54
CA GLU A 213 11.16 -5.35 -6.14
C GLU A 213 9.88 -5.93 -5.53
N GLU A 214 9.19 -5.17 -4.69
CA GLU A 214 7.92 -5.57 -4.08
C GLU A 214 6.82 -5.74 -5.13
N VAL A 215 6.76 -4.81 -6.09
CA VAL A 215 5.79 -4.86 -7.18
C VAL A 215 6.02 -6.10 -8.05
N TYR A 216 7.28 -6.39 -8.41
CA TYR A 216 7.62 -7.61 -9.14
C TYR A 216 7.30 -8.88 -8.36
N ARG A 217 7.46 -8.86 -7.04
CA ARG A 217 7.17 -10.02 -6.19
C ARG A 217 5.67 -10.29 -6.09
N LEU A 218 4.84 -9.25 -5.94
CA LEU A 218 3.45 -9.37 -5.51
C LEU A 218 2.42 -9.15 -6.63
N ALA A 219 2.63 -8.14 -7.50
CA ALA A 219 1.57 -7.63 -8.35
C ALA A 219 1.15 -8.58 -9.47
N ASP A 220 -0.15 -8.69 -9.67
CA ASP A 220 -0.78 -9.31 -10.84
C ASP A 220 -0.96 -8.28 -11.96
N SER A 221 -1.24 -7.05 -11.57
CA SER A 221 -1.36 -5.90 -12.45
C SER A 221 -0.87 -4.63 -11.78
N VAL A 222 -0.51 -3.64 -12.57
CA VAL A 222 0.00 -2.35 -12.12
C VAL A 222 -0.77 -1.25 -12.83
N SER A 223 -1.16 -0.22 -12.09
CA SER A 223 -1.62 1.06 -12.63
C SER A 223 -0.65 2.17 -12.25
N VAL A 224 -0.33 3.03 -13.19
CA VAL A 224 0.58 4.16 -12.96
C VAL A 224 -0.20 5.46 -13.00
N LEU A 225 -0.04 6.25 -11.93
CA LEU A 225 -0.51 7.63 -11.86
C LEU A 225 0.66 8.59 -12.01
N ARG A 226 0.45 9.69 -12.73
CA ARG A 226 1.37 10.81 -12.85
C ARG A 226 0.58 12.11 -12.99
N ASP A 227 0.94 13.13 -12.21
CA ASP A 227 0.30 14.45 -12.22
C ASP A 227 -1.23 14.39 -12.10
N GLY A 228 -1.73 13.50 -11.23
CA GLY A 228 -3.16 13.30 -11.00
C GLY A 228 -3.90 12.57 -12.12
N ARG A 229 -3.21 11.97 -13.09
CA ARG A 229 -3.80 11.25 -14.23
C ARG A 229 -3.38 9.79 -14.28
N TYR A 230 -4.23 8.95 -14.80
CA TYR A 230 -3.87 7.59 -15.18
C TYR A 230 -3.04 7.61 -16.46
N VAL A 231 -1.81 7.10 -16.39
CA VAL A 231 -0.88 7.06 -17.53
C VAL A 231 -1.01 5.76 -18.30
N GLY A 232 -1.23 4.67 -17.60
CA GLY A 232 -1.35 3.34 -18.19
C GLY A 232 -1.27 2.24 -17.14
N GLY A 233 -1.38 1.00 -17.58
CA GLY A 233 -1.26 -0.18 -16.73
C GLY A 233 -0.55 -1.31 -17.42
N LEU A 234 0.07 -2.17 -16.63
CA LEU A 234 0.77 -3.37 -17.05
C LEU A 234 0.20 -4.59 -16.32
N THR A 235 0.11 -5.71 -17.01
CA THR A 235 -0.15 -7.00 -16.38
C THR A 235 1.17 -7.66 -16.00
N ARG A 236 1.14 -8.63 -15.09
CA ARG A 236 2.33 -9.39 -14.69
C ARG A 236 3.13 -9.93 -15.89
N ALA A 237 2.45 -10.34 -16.95
CA ALA A 237 3.09 -10.87 -18.15
C ALA A 237 3.91 -9.83 -18.94
N ASN A 238 3.55 -8.55 -18.83
CA ASN A 238 4.15 -7.44 -19.55
C ASN A 238 4.86 -6.45 -18.61
N LEU A 239 5.08 -6.85 -17.36
CA LEU A 239 5.70 -6.00 -16.36
C LEU A 239 7.21 -5.98 -16.55
N ASP A 240 7.72 -4.88 -17.04
CA ASP A 240 9.16 -4.61 -17.18
C ASP A 240 9.54 -3.26 -16.54
N ALA A 241 10.79 -3.17 -16.08
CA ALA A 241 11.28 -2.02 -15.31
C ALA A 241 11.34 -0.75 -16.13
N GLU A 242 11.79 -0.84 -17.36
CA GLU A 242 12.04 0.32 -18.23
C GLU A 242 10.71 1.01 -18.56
N THR A 243 9.72 0.23 -19.01
CA THR A 243 8.37 0.70 -19.29
C THR A 243 7.73 1.33 -18.05
N LEU A 244 7.82 0.65 -16.89
CA LEU A 244 7.20 1.13 -15.67
C LEU A 244 7.80 2.44 -15.18
N VAL A 245 9.14 2.57 -15.19
CA VAL A 245 9.83 3.81 -14.82
C VAL A 245 9.55 4.92 -15.83
N SER A 246 9.52 4.60 -17.14
CA SER A 246 9.15 5.57 -18.20
C SER A 246 7.74 6.14 -17.98
N MET A 247 6.76 5.27 -17.62
CA MET A 247 5.41 5.71 -17.29
C MET A 247 5.39 6.63 -16.06
N MET A 248 6.17 6.32 -15.03
CA MET A 248 6.23 7.11 -13.79
C MET A 248 6.86 8.48 -13.98
N VAL A 249 8.03 8.53 -14.66
CA VAL A 249 8.84 9.76 -14.81
C VAL A 249 8.42 10.58 -16.04
N GLY A 250 7.86 9.94 -17.06
CA GLY A 250 7.38 10.61 -18.29
C GLY A 250 8.46 11.06 -19.24
N ARG A 251 9.68 10.60 -19.04
CA ARG A 251 10.80 10.80 -19.97
C ARG A 251 11.32 9.43 -20.37
N GLU A 252 11.65 9.26 -21.64
CA GLU A 252 12.43 8.10 -22.05
C GLU A 252 13.75 8.11 -21.25
N ILE A 253 14.02 7.02 -20.54
CA ILE A 253 15.25 6.85 -19.76
C ILE A 253 16.45 6.58 -20.70
N SER A 254 16.31 6.85 -21.98
CA SER A 254 17.37 6.78 -22.99
C SER A 254 18.45 7.83 -22.73
N GLY A 255 19.10 7.73 -21.58
CA GLY A 255 20.15 8.67 -21.24
C GLY A 255 20.45 8.78 -19.74
N PHE A 256 20.08 7.80 -18.93
CA PHE A 256 20.55 7.77 -17.54
C PHE A 256 22.06 7.68 -17.57
N TYR A 257 22.68 8.85 -17.38
CA TYR A 257 24.06 9.09 -17.04
C TYR A 257 24.97 7.87 -17.31
N GLN A 258 25.28 7.62 -18.58
CA GLN A 258 26.60 7.10 -18.85
C GLN A 258 27.53 8.20 -18.34
N LYS A 259 27.88 8.14 -17.05
CA LYS A 259 28.99 8.89 -16.51
C LYS A 259 30.17 8.46 -17.38
N GLN A 260 30.46 9.20 -18.44
CA GLN A 260 31.69 9.02 -19.16
C GLN A 260 32.77 9.42 -18.16
N HIS A 261 33.26 8.41 -17.44
CA HIS A 261 34.39 8.58 -16.54
C HIS A 261 35.54 9.05 -17.47
N ARG A 262 35.68 10.35 -17.57
CA ARG A 262 36.93 10.92 -18.12
C ARG A 262 37.90 10.85 -16.98
N PRO A 263 38.99 10.04 -17.09
CA PRO A 263 40.07 10.12 -16.13
C PRO A 263 40.50 11.58 -16.07
N ALA A 264 40.37 12.21 -14.90
CA ALA A 264 40.88 13.54 -14.69
C ALA A 264 42.38 13.53 -15.03
N PRO A 265 42.92 14.52 -15.77
CA PRO A 265 44.36 14.70 -15.81
C PRO A 265 44.87 14.78 -14.38
N HIS A 266 46.12 14.34 -14.16
CA HIS A 266 46.76 14.31 -12.82
C HIS A 266 46.91 15.72 -12.21
N GLU A 267 45.79 16.33 -11.84
CA GLU A 267 45.73 17.59 -11.12
C GLU A 267 45.60 17.32 -9.63
N ALA A 268 46.02 18.28 -8.82
CA ALA A 268 45.86 18.17 -7.36
C ALA A 268 44.40 17.97 -6.99
N PRO A 269 44.06 17.15 -5.96
CA PRO A 269 42.72 16.96 -5.51
C PRO A 269 42.10 18.30 -5.08
N VAL A 270 40.82 18.52 -5.45
CA VAL A 270 40.04 19.70 -5.03
C VAL A 270 39.74 19.62 -3.52
N LEU A 271 39.62 18.41 -2.99
CA LEU A 271 39.46 18.13 -1.57
C LEU A 271 40.33 16.92 -1.25
N GLU A 272 41.20 17.07 -0.26
CA GLU A 272 41.98 15.96 0.35
C GLU A 272 41.58 15.84 1.79
N VAL A 273 41.13 14.65 2.21
CA VAL A 273 40.85 14.29 3.59
C VAL A 273 41.87 13.28 4.03
N ARG A 274 42.56 13.56 5.15
CA ARG A 274 43.56 12.67 5.73
C ARG A 274 43.17 12.33 7.16
N ASP A 275 43.17 11.05 7.47
CA ASP A 275 43.02 10.49 8.81
C ASP A 275 41.82 11.07 9.61
N LEU A 276 40.70 11.35 8.90
CA LEU A 276 39.49 11.82 9.53
C LEU A 276 38.93 10.73 10.45
N SER A 277 38.76 11.05 11.73
CA SER A 277 38.16 10.16 12.71
C SER A 277 37.25 10.98 13.62
N ASP A 278 36.15 10.37 14.06
CA ASP A 278 35.22 10.97 15.02
C ASP A 278 35.58 10.70 16.48
N GLY A 279 36.63 9.87 16.70
CA GLY A 279 37.05 9.44 18.05
C GLY A 279 36.05 8.50 18.74
N ALA A 280 34.98 8.09 18.10
CA ALA A 280 33.89 7.32 18.69
C ALA A 280 33.62 5.97 17.99
N GLY A 281 34.43 5.60 16.98
CA GLY A 281 34.34 4.29 16.34
C GLY A 281 34.48 4.31 14.82
N ILE A 282 34.44 5.49 14.18
CA ILE A 282 34.85 5.62 12.78
C ILE A 282 36.36 5.71 12.76
N GLY A 283 37.03 4.68 12.18
CA GLY A 283 38.48 4.64 12.00
C GLY A 283 38.97 5.74 11.08
N PRO A 284 40.28 5.99 11.02
CA PRO A 284 40.81 7.04 10.16
C PRO A 284 40.48 6.78 8.70
N VAL A 285 39.73 7.74 8.08
CA VAL A 285 39.33 7.71 6.67
C VAL A 285 40.12 8.76 5.92
N SER A 286 40.81 8.35 4.86
CA SER A 286 41.54 9.26 3.97
C SER A 286 41.00 9.07 2.53
N PHE A 287 40.73 10.18 1.84
CA PHE A 287 40.34 10.15 0.43
C PHE A 287 40.66 11.50 -0.24
N GLY A 288 40.76 11.47 -1.57
CA GLY A 288 40.87 12.66 -2.42
C GLY A 288 39.69 12.76 -3.35
N LEU A 289 39.18 13.96 -3.57
CA LEU A 289 38.17 14.28 -4.58
C LEU A 289 38.79 15.15 -5.64
N PHE A 290 38.64 14.77 -6.90
CA PHE A 290 39.18 15.48 -8.03
C PHE A 290 38.10 16.24 -8.80
N ALA A 291 38.48 17.31 -9.53
CA ALA A 291 37.54 18.08 -10.32
C ALA A 291 36.88 17.21 -11.40
N GLY A 292 35.52 17.13 -11.38
CA GLY A 292 34.74 16.35 -12.35
C GLY A 292 34.41 14.92 -11.96
N GLU A 293 34.77 14.49 -10.73
CA GLU A 293 34.34 13.21 -10.15
C GLU A 293 32.90 13.25 -9.65
#